data_438387d395815c0d672c79e3aa8d54df
#
_entry.id   438387d395815c0d672c79e3aa8d54df
#
_cell.length_a   1.000
_cell.length_b   1.000
_cell.length_c   1.000
_cell.angle_alpha   90.00
_cell.angle_beta   90.00
_cell.angle_gamma   90.00
#
_symmetry.space_group_name_H-M   'P 1'
#
loop_
_entity.id
_entity.type
_entity.pdbx_description
1 polymer ?
#
loop_
_entity_poly.entity_id
_entity_poly.type
_entity_poly.pdbx_seq_one_letter_code
_entity_poly.pdbx_strand_id
1 'polypeptide(L)'
;MLGNSTNAAAAADASRPLQQRDVPESIRKLRKMTDGILPISLDERKARIEKARRLMRDNRIDAIYLEPGSSMFYYTGMRWSTSERMFALVIPARGEIAWVCPKFEEERARELIAMGRDIRTWEEDESPYQRVAEIFRDRGIHTGRVGMEERVRFFLFDGIRKAAPALQFVSATPITAGGRMFKSPAELALMQRANDITLIAYQAAHDTVREGMRQDEFAGNCASAFRALGVQGGIFCSFGKYTAFPHGRSTPQKLQVGDIVLMDGGCDVEGYQSDITRMFVFGKPTQRQRDIWNLERKSQDAGFAAAKVGAPCESVDAAARKVITDAGFGPDYKVPGLPHRTGHGIGLDGHEWTNFVRGNKTPIRPGMCFSDEPTIVIYLSLIHI
;
A
#
# COMPACT_ATOMS: atom_id res chain seq x y z
N MET A 1 -21.89 54.03 -1.15
CA MET A 1 -21.54 53.06 -0.09
C MET A 1 -22.17 51.74 -0.44
N LEU A 2 -21.48 50.92 -1.24
CA LEU A 2 -21.82 49.53 -1.53
C LEU A 2 -20.51 48.83 -1.84
N GLY A 3 -19.94 48.10 -0.86
CA GLY A 3 -18.73 47.36 -1.09
C GLY A 3 -18.06 46.87 0.18
N ASN A 4 -18.73 46.03 1.00
CA ASN A 4 -18.04 45.34 2.12
C ASN A 4 -18.75 44.02 2.57
N SER A 5 -19.75 43.50 1.86
CA SER A 5 -20.48 42.30 2.30
C SER A 5 -19.92 40.97 1.81
N THR A 6 -19.14 40.95 0.74
CA THR A 6 -18.61 39.69 0.13
C THR A 6 -17.35 39.16 0.79
N ASN A 7 -16.49 40.06 1.35
CA ASN A 7 -15.26 39.59 2.01
C ASN A 7 -15.49 39.06 3.44
N ALA A 8 -16.55 39.48 4.11
CA ALA A 8 -16.86 38.99 5.47
C ALA A 8 -17.41 37.54 5.46
N ALA A 9 -18.18 37.18 4.44
CA ALA A 9 -18.72 35.83 4.31
C ALA A 9 -17.60 34.79 3.99
N ALA A 10 -16.64 35.11 3.13
CA ALA A 10 -15.50 34.27 2.81
C ALA A 10 -14.54 34.08 4.01
N ALA A 11 -14.34 35.10 4.82
CA ALA A 11 -13.51 35.04 6.02
C ALA A 11 -14.18 34.24 7.16
N ALA A 12 -15.51 34.31 7.28
CA ALA A 12 -16.28 33.58 8.30
C ALA A 12 -16.31 32.09 8.01
N ASP A 13 -16.25 31.67 6.72
CA ASP A 13 -16.21 30.26 6.33
C ASP A 13 -14.84 29.61 6.54
N ALA A 14 -13.76 30.37 6.45
CA ALA A 14 -12.40 29.90 6.71
C ALA A 14 -12.12 29.57 8.20
N SER A 15 -12.90 30.11 9.12
CA SER A 15 -12.76 29.91 10.58
C SER A 15 -13.64 28.78 11.14
N ARG A 16 -14.54 28.18 10.33
CA ARG A 16 -15.36 27.05 10.76
C ARG A 16 -14.55 25.76 10.85
N PRO A 17 -14.77 24.91 11.85
CA PRO A 17 -14.20 23.57 11.90
C PRO A 17 -14.51 22.80 10.61
N LEU A 18 -13.58 21.98 10.13
CA LEU A 18 -13.72 21.18 8.89
C LEU A 18 -15.03 20.37 8.80
N GLN A 19 -15.62 20.02 9.95
CA GLN A 19 -16.90 19.30 10.05
C GLN A 19 -18.16 20.16 9.72
N GLN A 20 -18.02 21.48 9.59
CA GLN A 20 -19.16 22.39 9.31
C GLN A 20 -19.09 23.05 7.93
N ARG A 21 -18.09 22.74 7.10
CA ARG A 21 -18.06 23.24 5.72
C ARG A 21 -19.06 22.48 4.87
N ASP A 22 -19.81 23.19 4.05
CA ASP A 22 -20.70 22.55 3.06
C ASP A 22 -19.91 21.63 2.14
N VAL A 23 -20.29 20.35 2.09
CA VAL A 23 -19.66 19.37 1.22
C VAL A 23 -19.87 19.82 -0.24
N PRO A 24 -18.80 19.93 -1.06
CA PRO A 24 -18.90 20.34 -2.45
C PRO A 24 -19.92 19.51 -3.24
N GLU A 25 -20.58 20.15 -4.20
CA GLU A 25 -21.67 19.53 -4.97
C GLU A 25 -21.22 18.27 -5.73
N SER A 26 -20.01 18.28 -6.30
CA SER A 26 -19.40 17.13 -6.97
C SER A 26 -19.31 15.92 -6.04
N ILE A 27 -18.99 16.13 -4.77
CA ILE A 27 -18.90 15.08 -3.76
C ILE A 27 -20.28 14.64 -3.26
N ARG A 28 -21.23 15.56 -3.08
CA ARG A 28 -22.62 15.22 -2.67
C ARG A 28 -23.35 14.34 -3.67
N LYS A 29 -23.02 14.44 -4.96
CA LYS A 29 -23.60 13.63 -6.03
C LYS A 29 -23.12 12.19 -6.07
N LEU A 30 -22.02 11.88 -5.40
CA LEU A 30 -21.45 10.54 -5.38
C LEU A 30 -22.42 9.53 -4.73
N ARG A 31 -22.30 8.30 -5.16
CA ARG A 31 -23.09 7.18 -4.63
C ARG A 31 -22.14 6.07 -4.22
N LYS A 32 -22.50 5.36 -3.17
CA LYS A 32 -21.74 4.23 -2.64
C LYS A 32 -21.44 3.22 -3.75
N MET A 33 -20.19 2.76 -3.81
CA MET A 33 -19.66 1.80 -4.80
C MET A 33 -19.24 0.47 -4.18
N THR A 34 -19.64 0.22 -2.94
CA THR A 34 -19.25 -1.00 -2.21
C THR A 34 -20.28 -2.13 -2.33
N ASP A 35 -21.41 -1.90 -3.01
CA ASP A 35 -22.41 -2.93 -3.21
C ASP A 35 -21.89 -4.04 -4.15
N GLY A 36 -22.16 -5.28 -3.80
CA GLY A 36 -21.73 -6.46 -4.57
C GLY A 36 -20.24 -6.82 -4.40
N ILE A 37 -19.51 -6.17 -3.52
CA ILE A 37 -18.14 -6.58 -3.16
C ILE A 37 -18.21 -7.91 -2.41
N LEU A 38 -17.46 -8.90 -2.91
CA LEU A 38 -17.31 -10.19 -2.25
C LEU A 38 -15.94 -10.26 -1.57
N PRO A 39 -15.89 -10.43 -0.25
CA PRO A 39 -14.63 -10.62 0.46
C PRO A 39 -13.98 -11.95 0.07
N ILE A 40 -12.68 -12.07 0.32
CA ILE A 40 -11.97 -13.34 0.11
C ILE A 40 -12.60 -14.42 0.99
N SER A 41 -13.02 -15.51 0.36
CA SER A 41 -13.72 -16.61 1.03
C SER A 41 -12.81 -17.38 1.98
N LEU A 42 -13.43 -18.04 2.97
CA LEU A 42 -12.71 -18.92 3.90
C LEU A 42 -12.00 -20.06 3.18
N ASP A 43 -12.61 -20.62 2.12
CA ASP A 43 -12.01 -21.71 1.37
C ASP A 43 -10.80 -21.25 0.56
N GLU A 44 -10.82 -20.04 0.02
CA GLU A 44 -9.63 -19.47 -0.60
C GLU A 44 -8.52 -19.28 0.44
N ARG A 45 -8.83 -18.80 1.64
CA ARG A 45 -7.84 -18.67 2.73
C ARG A 45 -7.24 -20.01 3.14
N LYS A 46 -8.06 -21.07 3.22
CA LYS A 46 -7.55 -22.45 3.43
C LYS A 46 -6.60 -22.88 2.30
N ALA A 47 -6.98 -22.62 1.04
CA ALA A 47 -6.12 -22.91 -0.11
C ALA A 47 -4.78 -22.15 -0.08
N ARG A 48 -4.79 -20.91 0.43
CA ARG A 48 -3.57 -20.11 0.65
C ARG A 48 -2.65 -20.73 1.72
N ILE A 49 -3.20 -21.24 2.80
CA ILE A 49 -2.43 -21.99 3.81
C ILE A 49 -1.81 -23.24 3.19
N GLU A 50 -2.55 -23.98 2.38
CA GLU A 50 -2.00 -25.17 1.68
C GLU A 50 -0.92 -24.78 0.66
N LYS A 51 -1.07 -23.65 -0.01
CA LYS A 51 0.01 -23.07 -0.85
C LYS A 51 1.24 -22.73 -0.02
N ALA A 52 1.06 -22.08 1.14
CA ALA A 52 2.16 -21.78 2.06
C ALA A 52 2.89 -23.05 2.51
N ARG A 53 2.15 -24.11 2.83
CA ARG A 53 2.72 -25.42 3.20
C ARG A 53 3.55 -26.05 2.09
N ARG A 54 3.10 -25.94 0.83
CA ARG A 54 3.93 -26.39 -0.33
C ARG A 54 5.21 -25.56 -0.41
N LEU A 55 5.11 -24.24 -0.37
CA LEU A 55 6.27 -23.34 -0.42
C LEU A 55 7.23 -23.58 0.76
N MET A 56 6.72 -23.86 1.96
CA MET A 56 7.55 -24.23 3.10
C MET A 56 8.35 -25.51 2.83
N ARG A 57 7.73 -26.56 2.30
CA ARG A 57 8.44 -27.80 1.92
C ARG A 57 9.52 -27.54 0.89
N ASP A 58 9.23 -26.76 -0.16
CA ASP A 58 10.17 -26.43 -1.23
C ASP A 58 11.38 -25.64 -0.70
N ASN A 59 11.18 -24.84 0.36
CA ASN A 59 12.21 -24.03 1.00
C ASN A 59 12.81 -24.69 2.26
N ARG A 60 12.40 -25.91 2.63
CA ARG A 60 12.82 -26.64 3.82
C ARG A 60 12.59 -25.83 5.10
N ILE A 61 11.39 -25.28 5.23
CA ILE A 61 10.91 -24.53 6.38
C ILE A 61 9.81 -25.34 7.08
N ASP A 62 9.92 -25.55 8.39
CA ASP A 62 9.03 -26.41 9.15
C ASP A 62 7.81 -25.68 9.70
N ALA A 63 7.92 -24.39 9.94
CA ALA A 63 6.82 -23.49 10.29
C ALA A 63 7.14 -22.06 9.89
N ILE A 64 6.10 -21.23 9.80
CA ILE A 64 6.25 -19.77 9.74
C ILE A 64 5.56 -19.11 10.94
N TYR A 65 6.19 -18.06 11.45
CA TYR A 65 5.67 -17.19 12.49
C TYR A 65 5.23 -15.86 11.85
N LEU A 66 4.02 -15.44 12.16
CA LEU A 66 3.39 -14.22 11.66
C LEU A 66 2.94 -13.34 12.82
N GLU A 67 3.21 -12.05 12.69
CA GLU A 67 2.66 -10.99 13.54
C GLU A 67 1.41 -10.39 12.88
N PRO A 68 0.54 -9.61 13.60
CA PRO A 68 -0.57 -8.88 12.99
C PRO A 68 -0.09 -7.99 11.84
N GLY A 69 -0.71 -8.15 10.69
CA GLY A 69 -0.35 -7.46 9.47
C GLY A 69 -0.91 -8.13 8.22
N SER A 70 -0.40 -7.73 7.07
CA SER A 70 -0.90 -8.15 5.77
C SER A 70 -0.78 -9.66 5.54
N SER A 71 0.28 -10.33 6.02
CA SER A 71 0.41 -11.77 5.86
C SER A 71 -0.56 -12.55 6.75
N MET A 72 -0.74 -12.14 8.01
CA MET A 72 -1.77 -12.74 8.89
C MET A 72 -3.16 -12.58 8.27
N PHE A 73 -3.49 -11.38 7.82
CA PHE A 73 -4.76 -11.11 7.13
C PHE A 73 -4.91 -11.93 5.84
N TYR A 74 -3.87 -12.04 5.03
CA TYR A 74 -3.87 -12.82 3.79
C TYR A 74 -4.28 -14.28 4.01
N TYR A 75 -3.69 -14.91 5.03
CA TYR A 75 -3.94 -16.32 5.33
C TYR A 75 -5.26 -16.56 6.05
N THR A 76 -5.68 -15.66 6.94
CA THR A 76 -6.76 -15.97 7.89
C THR A 76 -7.96 -15.01 7.85
N GLY A 77 -7.79 -13.81 7.30
CA GLY A 77 -8.75 -12.73 7.39
C GLY A 77 -8.72 -11.98 8.71
N MET A 78 -7.86 -12.40 9.64
CA MET A 78 -7.75 -11.77 10.95
C MET A 78 -7.14 -10.38 10.84
N ARG A 79 -7.84 -9.38 11.38
CA ARG A 79 -7.33 -8.03 11.59
C ARG A 79 -7.13 -7.82 13.08
N TRP A 80 -5.91 -7.50 13.44
CA TRP A 80 -5.54 -7.20 14.82
C TRP A 80 -4.53 -6.06 14.83
N SER A 81 -4.64 -5.17 15.81
CA SER A 81 -3.69 -4.06 15.96
C SER A 81 -2.42 -4.55 16.66
N THR A 82 -1.28 -4.07 16.20
CA THR A 82 0.00 -4.30 16.87
C THR A 82 0.11 -3.45 18.13
N SER A 83 0.56 -4.06 19.23
CA SER A 83 0.96 -3.38 20.46
C SER A 83 2.29 -3.98 20.95
N GLU A 84 2.76 -3.61 22.13
CA GLU A 84 3.91 -4.26 22.76
C GLU A 84 3.61 -5.72 23.14
N ARG A 85 2.33 -6.08 23.28
CA ARG A 85 1.90 -7.44 23.57
C ARG A 85 1.90 -8.32 22.35
N MET A 86 2.34 -9.55 22.52
CA MET A 86 2.36 -10.53 21.44
C MET A 86 0.95 -11.04 21.15
N PHE A 87 0.48 -10.79 19.93
CA PHE A 87 -0.55 -11.55 19.25
C PHE A 87 0.09 -12.20 18.02
N ALA A 88 -0.05 -13.50 17.82
CA ALA A 88 0.69 -14.17 16.76
C ALA A 88 -0.04 -15.37 16.17
N LEU A 89 0.34 -15.73 14.95
CA LEU A 89 -0.07 -16.94 14.25
C LEU A 89 1.16 -17.76 13.89
N VAL A 90 1.13 -19.03 14.20
CA VAL A 90 2.09 -20.04 13.72
C VAL A 90 1.39 -20.94 12.70
N ILE A 91 1.93 -21.00 11.49
CA ILE A 91 1.49 -21.93 10.45
C ILE A 91 2.57 -23.00 10.30
N PRO A 92 2.36 -24.23 10.78
CA PRO A 92 3.30 -25.33 10.58
C PRO A 92 3.17 -25.89 9.17
N ALA A 93 4.26 -26.46 8.63
CA ALA A 93 4.26 -27.19 7.36
C ALA A 93 3.34 -28.43 7.38
N ARG A 94 3.07 -28.96 8.58
CA ARG A 94 2.14 -30.06 8.85
C ARG A 94 1.40 -29.83 10.17
N GLY A 95 0.13 -30.23 10.23
CA GLY A 95 -0.69 -30.09 11.42
C GLY A 95 -1.52 -28.81 11.45
N GLU A 96 -2.18 -28.56 12.56
CA GLU A 96 -3.07 -27.42 12.75
C GLU A 96 -2.28 -26.13 13.00
N ILE A 97 -2.80 -25.03 12.48
CA ILE A 97 -2.31 -23.67 12.79
C ILE A 97 -2.60 -23.36 14.25
N ALA A 98 -1.78 -22.50 14.86
CA ALA A 98 -1.94 -22.14 16.25
C ALA A 98 -1.77 -20.62 16.47
N TRP A 99 -2.51 -20.11 17.44
CA TRP A 99 -2.53 -18.70 17.81
C TRP A 99 -1.88 -18.50 19.18
N VAL A 100 -1.27 -17.35 19.37
CA VAL A 100 -0.81 -16.87 20.68
C VAL A 100 -1.47 -15.53 20.95
N CYS A 101 -2.08 -15.37 22.12
CA CYS A 101 -2.92 -14.23 22.46
C CYS A 101 -2.76 -13.87 23.95
N PRO A 102 -2.75 -12.58 24.33
CA PRO A 102 -2.87 -12.19 25.74
C PRO A 102 -4.16 -12.76 26.36
N LYS A 103 -4.09 -13.26 27.58
CA LYS A 103 -5.22 -13.93 28.23
C LYS A 103 -6.44 -13.01 28.34
N PHE A 104 -6.24 -11.76 28.72
CA PHE A 104 -7.34 -10.80 28.88
C PHE A 104 -8.06 -10.43 27.56
N GLU A 105 -7.46 -10.74 26.40
CA GLU A 105 -8.06 -10.52 25.07
C GLU A 105 -8.61 -11.82 24.44
N GLU A 106 -8.57 -12.93 25.15
CA GLU A 106 -8.95 -14.26 24.62
C GLU A 106 -10.35 -14.29 24.02
N GLU A 107 -11.34 -13.74 24.72
CA GLU A 107 -12.73 -13.73 24.27
C GLU A 107 -12.87 -13.00 22.91
N ARG A 108 -12.26 -11.85 22.80
CA ARG A 108 -12.22 -11.09 21.54
C ARG A 108 -11.47 -11.85 20.43
N ALA A 109 -10.39 -12.51 20.77
CA ALA A 109 -9.64 -13.31 19.80
C ALA A 109 -10.48 -14.48 19.29
N ARG A 110 -11.19 -15.19 20.18
CA ARG A 110 -12.09 -16.30 19.82
C ARG A 110 -13.26 -15.86 18.92
N GLU A 111 -13.80 -14.68 19.16
CA GLU A 111 -14.86 -14.10 18.31
C GLU A 111 -14.35 -13.82 16.88
N LEU A 112 -13.12 -13.35 16.71
CA LEU A 112 -12.56 -12.90 15.44
C LEU A 112 -11.81 -14.00 14.67
N ILE A 113 -11.30 -15.02 15.33
CA ILE A 113 -10.56 -16.12 14.71
C ILE A 113 -11.51 -17.07 13.98
N ALA A 114 -11.52 -17.01 12.67
CA ALA A 114 -12.35 -17.88 11.83
C ALA A 114 -11.71 -19.25 11.51
N MET A 115 -10.41 -19.43 11.77
CA MET A 115 -9.65 -20.65 11.43
C MET A 115 -8.65 -21.03 12.50
N GLY A 116 -8.52 -22.33 12.76
CA GLY A 116 -7.66 -22.86 13.83
C GLY A 116 -8.32 -22.77 15.20
N ARG A 117 -8.20 -23.85 15.97
CA ARG A 117 -8.80 -23.92 17.32
C ARG A 117 -7.77 -23.90 18.44
N ASP A 118 -6.48 -24.10 18.13
CA ASP A 118 -5.38 -24.06 19.08
C ASP A 118 -5.04 -22.58 19.36
N ILE A 119 -5.61 -22.02 20.43
CA ILE A 119 -5.36 -20.66 20.90
C ILE A 119 -4.68 -20.77 22.27
N ARG A 120 -3.43 -20.35 22.33
CA ARG A 120 -2.61 -20.37 23.54
C ARG A 120 -2.51 -18.99 24.13
N THR A 121 -2.93 -18.87 25.37
CA THR A 121 -2.93 -17.60 26.07
C THR A 121 -1.73 -17.48 27.00
N TRP A 122 -1.39 -16.26 27.35
CA TRP A 122 -0.35 -15.91 28.32
C TRP A 122 -0.84 -14.77 29.21
N GLU A 123 -0.55 -14.88 30.53
CA GLU A 123 -0.82 -13.82 31.48
C GLU A 123 0.31 -12.78 31.46
N GLU A 124 0.06 -11.59 32.03
CA GLU A 124 1.01 -10.45 31.98
C GLU A 124 2.38 -10.74 32.61
N ASP A 125 2.45 -11.71 33.53
CA ASP A 125 3.67 -12.20 34.22
C ASP A 125 4.27 -13.45 33.55
N GLU A 126 3.65 -13.97 32.49
CA GLU A 126 4.14 -15.12 31.73
C GLU A 126 4.92 -14.68 30.46
N SER A 127 5.71 -15.62 29.94
CA SER A 127 6.46 -15.41 28.71
C SER A 127 5.64 -15.84 27.48
N PRO A 128 5.20 -14.89 26.60
CA PRO A 128 4.55 -15.24 25.34
C PRO A 128 5.48 -16.02 24.40
N TYR A 129 6.77 -15.84 24.52
CA TYR A 129 7.79 -16.53 23.72
C TYR A 129 7.82 -18.04 24.01
N GLN A 130 7.58 -18.42 25.29
CA GLN A 130 7.46 -19.82 25.65
C GLN A 130 6.22 -20.46 25.02
N ARG A 131 5.09 -19.75 24.92
CA ARG A 131 3.89 -20.26 24.22
C ARG A 131 4.17 -20.56 22.74
N VAL A 132 4.94 -19.72 22.08
CA VAL A 132 5.38 -19.99 20.70
C VAL A 132 6.29 -21.22 20.63
N ALA A 133 7.27 -21.33 21.55
CA ALA A 133 8.17 -22.47 21.62
C ALA A 133 7.42 -23.79 21.91
N GLU A 134 6.38 -23.76 22.76
CA GLU A 134 5.48 -24.89 23.02
C GLU A 134 4.76 -25.33 21.75
N ILE A 135 4.24 -24.39 20.94
CA ILE A 135 3.62 -24.72 19.66
C ILE A 135 4.60 -25.47 18.76
N PHE A 136 5.83 -25.02 18.64
CA PHE A 136 6.84 -25.73 17.84
C PHE A 136 7.07 -27.15 18.35
N ARG A 137 7.26 -27.34 19.66
CA ARG A 137 7.46 -28.66 20.26
C ARG A 137 6.29 -29.60 20.03
N ASP A 138 5.06 -29.12 20.24
CA ASP A 138 3.83 -29.93 20.11
C ASP A 138 3.54 -30.28 18.64
N ARG A 139 4.09 -29.53 17.68
CA ARG A 139 4.08 -29.85 16.24
C ARG A 139 5.26 -30.73 15.81
N GLY A 140 6.06 -31.23 16.78
CA GLY A 140 7.23 -32.07 16.51
C GLY A 140 8.43 -31.32 15.93
N ILE A 141 8.45 -29.98 16.03
CA ILE A 141 9.53 -29.12 15.52
C ILE A 141 10.49 -28.84 16.67
N HIS A 142 11.32 -29.82 17.02
CA HIS A 142 12.33 -29.73 18.09
C HIS A 142 13.64 -29.15 17.60
N THR A 143 13.97 -29.38 16.35
CA THR A 143 15.08 -28.83 15.58
C THR A 143 14.57 -28.50 14.19
N GLY A 144 15.30 -27.75 13.37
CA GLY A 144 14.91 -27.42 12.01
C GLY A 144 14.77 -25.91 11.80
N ARG A 145 14.02 -25.52 10.76
CA ARG A 145 13.98 -24.13 10.27
C ARG A 145 12.60 -23.52 10.45
N VAL A 146 12.56 -22.38 11.13
CA VAL A 146 11.34 -21.57 11.29
C VAL A 146 11.49 -20.26 10.52
N GLY A 147 10.57 -20.00 9.60
CA GLY A 147 10.49 -18.77 8.85
C GLY A 147 9.89 -17.64 9.68
N MET A 148 10.60 -16.54 9.77
CA MET A 148 10.08 -15.31 10.35
C MET A 148 9.62 -14.38 9.23
N GLU A 149 8.40 -13.84 9.38
CA GLU A 149 7.88 -12.85 8.43
C GLU A 149 8.80 -11.62 8.38
N GLU A 150 8.89 -10.98 7.26
CA GLU A 150 9.78 -9.85 6.99
C GLU A 150 9.54 -8.60 7.86
N ARG A 151 8.38 -8.49 8.51
CA ARG A 151 7.99 -7.35 9.35
C ARG A 151 7.95 -7.65 10.85
N VAL A 152 8.35 -8.86 11.27
CA VAL A 152 8.39 -9.21 12.68
C VAL A 152 9.34 -8.29 13.44
N ARG A 153 8.84 -7.66 14.48
CA ARG A 153 9.62 -6.76 15.34
C ARG A 153 10.75 -7.53 16.04
N PHE A 154 11.92 -6.90 16.09
CA PHE A 154 13.14 -7.55 16.58
C PHE A 154 12.99 -8.13 18.00
N PHE A 155 12.34 -7.43 18.92
CA PHE A 155 12.19 -7.93 20.30
C PHE A 155 11.37 -9.22 20.38
N LEU A 156 10.37 -9.40 19.51
CA LEU A 156 9.60 -10.65 19.42
C LEU A 156 10.48 -11.77 18.87
N PHE A 157 11.19 -11.50 17.79
CA PHE A 157 12.15 -12.45 17.21
C PHE A 157 13.22 -12.88 18.24
N ASP A 158 13.84 -11.95 18.94
CA ASP A 158 14.91 -12.22 19.91
C ASP A 158 14.36 -13.05 21.09
N GLY A 159 13.16 -12.73 21.58
CA GLY A 159 12.49 -13.50 22.64
C GLY A 159 12.17 -14.93 22.21
N ILE A 160 11.62 -15.13 21.00
CA ILE A 160 11.32 -16.46 20.46
C ILE A 160 12.60 -17.27 20.27
N ARG A 161 13.66 -16.65 19.72
CA ARG A 161 14.96 -17.30 19.51
C ARG A 161 15.57 -17.79 20.83
N LYS A 162 15.46 -17.01 21.90
CA LYS A 162 15.92 -17.40 23.24
C LYS A 162 15.06 -18.52 23.83
N ALA A 163 13.75 -18.56 23.56
CA ALA A 163 12.84 -19.61 24.06
C ALA A 163 12.98 -20.93 23.27
N ALA A 164 13.46 -20.89 22.05
CA ALA A 164 13.63 -22.05 21.17
C ALA A 164 15.05 -22.09 20.55
N PRO A 165 16.12 -22.23 21.36
CA PRO A 165 17.51 -22.09 20.89
C PRO A 165 18.00 -23.20 19.95
N ALA A 166 17.29 -24.33 19.90
CA ALA A 166 17.63 -25.44 18.98
C ALA A 166 17.11 -25.24 17.56
N LEU A 167 16.30 -24.21 17.32
CA LEU A 167 15.75 -23.91 16.01
C LEU A 167 16.60 -22.92 15.23
N GLN A 168 16.67 -23.10 13.92
CA GLN A 168 17.27 -22.14 13.00
C GLN A 168 16.18 -21.20 12.48
N PHE A 169 16.32 -19.91 12.74
CA PHE A 169 15.39 -18.90 12.21
C PHE A 169 15.89 -18.36 10.89
N VAL A 170 14.98 -18.29 9.91
CA VAL A 170 15.25 -17.87 8.54
C VAL A 170 14.15 -16.91 8.05
N SER A 171 14.38 -16.22 6.93
CA SER A 171 13.34 -15.39 6.31
C SER A 171 12.19 -16.24 5.76
N ALA A 172 10.95 -15.84 6.06
CA ALA A 172 9.74 -16.41 5.47
C ALA A 172 9.34 -15.75 4.13
N THR A 173 10.09 -14.77 3.64
CA THR A 173 9.78 -14.00 2.41
C THR A 173 9.33 -14.87 1.23
N PRO A 174 9.94 -16.03 0.91
CA PRO A 174 9.46 -16.88 -0.18
C PRO A 174 8.02 -17.40 0.01
N ILE A 175 7.56 -17.48 1.27
CA ILE A 175 6.22 -17.97 1.62
C ILE A 175 5.26 -16.80 1.80
N THR A 176 5.62 -15.79 2.56
CA THR A 176 4.80 -14.62 2.91
C THR A 176 4.65 -13.67 1.72
N ALA A 177 5.64 -12.84 1.45
CA ALA A 177 5.63 -11.92 0.32
C ALA A 177 5.55 -12.65 -1.04
N GLY A 178 6.31 -13.75 -1.22
CA GLY A 178 6.26 -14.59 -2.41
C GLY A 178 4.90 -15.25 -2.63
N GLY A 179 4.18 -15.59 -1.56
CA GLY A 179 2.81 -16.09 -1.62
C GLY A 179 1.81 -15.06 -2.10
N ARG A 180 1.90 -13.82 -1.60
CA ARG A 180 1.02 -12.69 -1.94
C ARG A 180 1.32 -12.05 -3.29
N MET A 181 2.51 -12.25 -3.83
CA MET A 181 2.95 -11.67 -5.09
C MET A 181 2.01 -12.02 -6.27
N PHE A 182 1.41 -13.22 -6.24
CA PHE A 182 0.51 -13.71 -7.30
C PHE A 182 -0.94 -13.60 -6.85
N LYS A 183 -1.66 -12.63 -7.40
CA LYS A 183 -3.05 -12.34 -7.07
C LYS A 183 -3.99 -13.35 -7.73
N SER A 184 -4.97 -13.82 -6.96
CA SER A 184 -6.09 -14.61 -7.48
C SER A 184 -7.08 -13.72 -8.25
N PRO A 185 -8.02 -14.31 -9.03
CA PRO A 185 -9.08 -13.53 -9.66
C PRO A 185 -9.93 -12.73 -8.66
N ALA A 186 -10.17 -13.25 -7.45
CA ALA A 186 -10.89 -12.53 -6.41
C ALA A 186 -10.11 -11.32 -5.89
N GLU A 187 -8.79 -11.47 -5.68
CA GLU A 187 -7.92 -10.35 -5.30
C GLU A 187 -7.87 -9.27 -6.38
N LEU A 188 -7.75 -9.67 -7.65
CA LEU A 188 -7.76 -8.74 -8.79
C LEU A 188 -9.09 -7.96 -8.89
N ALA A 189 -10.21 -8.60 -8.62
CA ALA A 189 -11.53 -7.93 -8.61
C ALA A 189 -11.62 -6.85 -7.52
N LEU A 190 -11.07 -7.13 -6.32
CA LEU A 190 -11.00 -6.15 -5.23
C LEU A 190 -10.08 -4.97 -5.57
N MET A 191 -8.90 -5.24 -6.14
CA MET A 191 -7.97 -4.21 -6.60
C MET A 191 -8.58 -3.36 -7.73
N GLN A 192 -9.26 -3.98 -8.69
CA GLN A 192 -9.96 -3.25 -9.76
C GLN A 192 -11.01 -2.32 -9.17
N ARG A 193 -11.83 -2.80 -8.22
CA ARG A 193 -12.82 -1.97 -7.55
C ARG A 193 -12.19 -0.79 -6.81
N ALA A 194 -11.07 -1.00 -6.12
CA ALA A 194 -10.32 0.08 -5.45
C ALA A 194 -9.83 1.14 -6.46
N ASN A 195 -9.32 0.71 -7.61
CA ASN A 195 -8.89 1.62 -8.68
C ASN A 195 -10.06 2.40 -9.28
N ASP A 196 -11.20 1.75 -9.56
CA ASP A 196 -12.40 2.41 -10.11
C ASP A 196 -12.91 3.50 -9.14
N ILE A 197 -12.98 3.17 -7.84
CA ILE A 197 -13.39 4.11 -6.79
C ILE A 197 -12.41 5.29 -6.73
N THR A 198 -11.12 5.05 -6.80
CA THR A 198 -10.09 6.09 -6.74
C THR A 198 -10.22 7.07 -7.90
N LEU A 199 -10.42 6.59 -9.12
CA LEU A 199 -10.60 7.47 -10.28
C LEU A 199 -11.84 8.37 -10.16
N ILE A 200 -12.94 7.84 -9.63
CA ILE A 200 -14.17 8.62 -9.41
C ILE A 200 -13.98 9.63 -8.27
N ALA A 201 -13.31 9.24 -7.18
CA ALA A 201 -12.98 10.15 -6.09
C ALA A 201 -12.09 11.31 -6.57
N TYR A 202 -11.09 11.00 -7.41
CA TYR A 202 -10.19 11.98 -7.98
C TYR A 202 -10.91 12.97 -8.90
N GLN A 203 -11.82 12.50 -9.75
CA GLN A 203 -12.62 13.39 -10.59
C GLN A 203 -13.48 14.33 -9.73
N ALA A 204 -14.16 13.79 -8.72
CA ALA A 204 -15.00 14.61 -7.84
C ALA A 204 -14.17 15.63 -7.04
N ALA A 205 -12.97 15.27 -6.61
CA ALA A 205 -12.05 16.18 -5.92
C ALA A 205 -11.50 17.25 -6.89
N HIS A 206 -11.12 16.87 -8.11
CA HIS A 206 -10.69 17.80 -9.15
C HIS A 206 -11.73 18.90 -9.38
N ASP A 207 -13.01 18.56 -9.42
CA ASP A 207 -14.10 19.53 -9.64
C ASP A 207 -14.30 20.52 -8.47
N THR A 208 -13.59 20.33 -7.36
CA THR A 208 -13.60 21.28 -6.21
C THR A 208 -12.50 22.33 -6.27
N VAL A 209 -11.57 22.20 -7.24
CA VAL A 209 -10.34 23.01 -7.31
C VAL A 209 -10.66 24.49 -7.57
N ARG A 210 -10.03 25.37 -6.80
CA ARG A 210 -10.14 26.83 -6.96
C ARG A 210 -8.87 27.53 -6.56
N GLU A 211 -8.65 28.72 -7.10
CA GLU A 211 -7.50 29.57 -6.73
C GLU A 211 -7.49 29.86 -5.22
N GLY A 212 -6.30 29.84 -4.65
CA GLY A 212 -6.08 30.06 -3.21
C GLY A 212 -6.44 28.87 -2.31
N MET A 213 -6.95 27.74 -2.88
CA MET A 213 -7.21 26.53 -2.10
C MET A 213 -5.93 25.99 -1.48
N ARG A 214 -6.03 25.52 -0.23
CA ARG A 214 -4.90 24.89 0.47
C ARG A 214 -4.80 23.42 0.09
N GLN A 215 -3.57 22.86 0.11
CA GLN A 215 -3.38 21.41 -0.20
C GLN A 215 -4.10 20.50 0.79
N ASP A 216 -4.18 20.87 2.07
CA ASP A 216 -4.90 20.10 3.10
C ASP A 216 -6.43 20.14 2.90
N GLU A 217 -6.96 21.26 2.40
CA GLU A 217 -8.37 21.36 2.01
C GLU A 217 -8.68 20.45 0.82
N PHE A 218 -7.82 20.48 -0.20
CA PHE A 218 -7.98 19.61 -1.37
C PHE A 218 -7.88 18.12 -1.01
N ALA A 219 -6.89 17.73 -0.21
CA ALA A 219 -6.77 16.37 0.31
C ALA A 219 -7.99 15.97 1.16
N GLY A 220 -8.53 16.89 1.97
CA GLY A 220 -9.76 16.69 2.73
C GLY A 220 -11.00 16.48 1.86
N ASN A 221 -11.11 17.19 0.74
CA ASN A 221 -12.17 16.98 -0.26
C ASN A 221 -12.05 15.60 -0.89
N CYS A 222 -10.84 15.18 -1.26
CA CYS A 222 -10.60 13.84 -1.80
C CYS A 222 -10.98 12.73 -0.78
N ALA A 223 -10.55 12.86 0.48
CA ALA A 223 -10.94 11.93 1.54
C ALA A 223 -12.48 11.91 1.76
N SER A 224 -13.15 13.04 1.59
CA SER A 224 -14.61 13.13 1.66
C SER A 224 -15.28 12.42 0.47
N ALA A 225 -14.69 12.50 -0.72
CA ALA A 225 -15.16 11.75 -1.88
C ALA A 225 -15.05 10.23 -1.67
N PHE A 226 -13.92 9.74 -1.13
CA PHE A 226 -13.77 8.31 -0.78
C PHE A 226 -14.85 7.86 0.22
N ARG A 227 -15.10 8.65 1.28
CA ARG A 227 -16.17 8.34 2.25
C ARG A 227 -17.57 8.30 1.60
N ALA A 228 -17.85 9.23 0.70
CA ALA A 228 -19.13 9.23 -0.04
C ALA A 228 -19.28 7.99 -0.94
N LEU A 229 -18.18 7.45 -1.47
CA LEU A 229 -18.14 6.22 -2.24
C LEU A 229 -18.17 4.95 -1.36
N GLY A 230 -18.12 5.10 -0.05
CA GLY A 230 -18.28 4.00 0.92
C GLY A 230 -16.97 3.35 1.37
N VAL A 231 -15.81 3.96 1.12
CA VAL A 231 -14.50 3.45 1.52
C VAL A 231 -13.70 4.49 2.30
N GLN A 232 -12.62 4.06 2.92
CA GLN A 232 -11.60 4.94 3.45
C GLN A 232 -10.48 5.08 2.42
N GLY A 233 -10.06 6.31 2.18
CA GLY A 233 -8.98 6.61 1.25
C GLY A 233 -8.47 8.03 1.45
N GLY A 234 -7.38 8.34 0.78
CA GLY A 234 -6.74 9.64 0.87
C GLY A 234 -5.64 9.82 -0.16
N ILE A 235 -5.14 11.04 -0.24
CA ILE A 235 -4.05 11.39 -1.12
C ILE A 235 -2.96 12.15 -0.37
N PHE A 236 -1.74 11.95 -0.78
CA PHE A 236 -0.71 12.96 -0.73
C PHE A 236 -1.00 14.00 -1.81
N CYS A 237 -0.88 15.27 -1.50
CA CYS A 237 -1.14 16.35 -2.44
C CYS A 237 -0.06 17.43 -2.34
N SER A 238 0.35 17.96 -3.50
CA SER A 238 1.33 19.04 -3.59
C SER A 238 1.01 19.98 -4.75
N PHE A 239 1.36 21.27 -4.59
CA PHE A 239 1.10 22.31 -5.58
C PHE A 239 2.37 23.00 -6.07
N GLY A 240 2.39 23.37 -7.35
CA GLY A 240 3.43 24.16 -8.00
C GLY A 240 4.82 23.60 -7.77
N LYS A 241 5.75 24.44 -7.31
CA LYS A 241 7.15 24.04 -7.08
C LYS A 241 7.36 22.94 -6.06
N TYR A 242 6.39 22.72 -5.19
CA TYR A 242 6.50 21.68 -4.16
C TYR A 242 6.26 20.28 -4.73
N THR A 243 5.69 20.15 -5.93
CA THR A 243 5.57 18.88 -6.64
C THR A 243 6.92 18.28 -7.02
N ALA A 244 8.00 19.06 -7.06
CA ALA A 244 9.36 18.54 -7.29
C ALA A 244 9.93 17.70 -6.12
N PHE A 245 9.21 17.58 -5.01
CA PHE A 245 9.62 16.79 -3.85
C PHE A 245 8.69 15.58 -3.71
N PRO A 246 9.15 14.37 -4.01
CA PRO A 246 8.31 13.16 -4.11
C PRO A 246 7.43 12.87 -2.88
N HIS A 247 7.91 13.19 -1.67
CA HIS A 247 7.15 13.05 -0.43
C HIS A 247 6.74 14.41 0.17
N GLY A 248 6.76 15.47 -0.68
CA GLY A 248 6.30 16.80 -0.33
C GLY A 248 7.17 17.57 0.61
N ARG A 249 6.60 18.65 1.10
CA ARG A 249 7.19 19.56 2.09
C ARG A 249 6.15 19.88 3.14
N SER A 250 6.59 20.12 4.36
CA SER A 250 5.74 20.56 5.46
C SER A 250 5.23 22.02 5.30
N THR A 251 5.79 22.77 4.35
CA THR A 251 5.40 24.15 4.08
C THR A 251 3.95 24.21 3.59
N PRO A 252 3.07 24.99 4.22
CA PRO A 252 1.71 25.20 3.73
C PRO A 252 1.71 25.78 2.31
N GLN A 253 0.83 25.25 1.47
CA GLN A 253 0.74 25.59 0.05
C GLN A 253 -0.65 26.14 -0.26
N LYS A 254 -0.70 27.15 -1.14
CA LYS A 254 -1.94 27.68 -1.71
C LYS A 254 -1.84 27.64 -3.22
N LEU A 255 -2.87 27.08 -3.85
CA LEU A 255 -2.95 26.91 -5.29
C LEU A 255 -3.03 28.24 -6.03
N GLN A 256 -2.22 28.40 -7.07
CA GLN A 256 -2.19 29.56 -7.95
C GLN A 256 -2.42 29.14 -9.40
N VAL A 257 -2.90 30.05 -10.22
CA VAL A 257 -3.05 29.82 -11.67
C VAL A 257 -1.67 29.50 -12.29
N GLY A 258 -1.59 28.40 -13.04
CA GLY A 258 -0.35 27.91 -13.63
C GLY A 258 0.37 26.83 -12.80
N ASP A 259 -0.03 26.62 -11.56
CA ASP A 259 0.54 25.57 -10.73
C ASP A 259 0.18 24.18 -11.24
N ILE A 260 1.15 23.26 -11.14
CA ILE A 260 0.90 21.83 -11.25
C ILE A 260 0.28 21.37 -9.93
N VAL A 261 -0.75 20.54 -10.04
CA VAL A 261 -1.35 19.82 -8.91
C VAL A 261 -0.97 18.36 -9.03
N LEU A 262 -0.30 17.84 -8.02
CA LEU A 262 -0.01 16.40 -7.85
C LEU A 262 -1.01 15.81 -6.88
N MET A 263 -1.59 14.68 -7.24
CA MET A 263 -2.45 13.83 -6.40
C MET A 263 -1.87 12.42 -6.46
N ASP A 264 -1.52 11.86 -5.32
CA ASP A 264 -0.93 10.52 -5.23
C ASP A 264 -1.49 9.77 -4.03
N GLY A 265 -2.03 8.58 -4.27
CA GLY A 265 -2.64 7.75 -3.24
C GLY A 265 -3.81 6.90 -3.76
N GLY A 266 -4.75 6.59 -2.87
CA GLY A 266 -5.85 5.70 -3.21
C GLY A 266 -6.72 5.33 -2.02
N CYS A 267 -7.35 4.18 -2.15
CA CYS A 267 -8.16 3.56 -1.10
C CYS A 267 -7.88 2.06 -1.01
N ASP A 268 -8.43 1.43 0.01
CA ASP A 268 -8.51 -0.03 0.05
C ASP A 268 -9.95 -0.53 -0.07
N VAL A 269 -10.11 -1.69 -0.70
CA VAL A 269 -11.34 -2.48 -0.72
C VAL A 269 -11.02 -3.85 -0.16
N GLU A 270 -11.65 -4.20 0.97
CA GLU A 270 -11.34 -5.44 1.70
C GLU A 270 -9.84 -5.61 2.00
N GLY A 271 -9.12 -4.48 2.16
CA GLY A 271 -7.68 -4.42 2.42
C GLY A 271 -6.80 -4.39 1.17
N TYR A 272 -7.35 -4.60 -0.03
CA TYR A 272 -6.60 -4.53 -1.28
C TYR A 272 -6.53 -3.10 -1.79
N GLN A 273 -5.30 -2.64 -2.02
CA GLN A 273 -4.97 -1.24 -2.29
C GLN A 273 -5.15 -0.86 -3.77
N SER A 274 -5.54 0.38 -3.99
CA SER A 274 -5.22 1.13 -5.21
C SER A 274 -4.09 2.10 -4.92
N ASP A 275 -3.34 2.44 -5.96
CA ASP A 275 -2.25 3.41 -5.93
C ASP A 275 -2.22 4.13 -7.27
N ILE A 276 -2.67 5.37 -7.30
CA ILE A 276 -2.84 6.14 -8.53
C ILE A 276 -2.31 7.56 -8.35
N THR A 277 -1.28 7.89 -9.11
CA THR A 277 -0.85 9.28 -9.27
C THR A 277 -1.58 9.95 -10.43
N ARG A 278 -2.04 11.17 -10.23
CA ARG A 278 -2.58 12.04 -11.27
C ARG A 278 -2.06 13.46 -11.11
N MET A 279 -1.82 14.09 -12.25
CA MET A 279 -1.34 15.45 -12.30
C MET A 279 -2.13 16.28 -13.31
N PHE A 280 -2.33 17.55 -13.01
CA PHE A 280 -2.92 18.52 -13.91
C PHE A 280 -2.37 19.92 -13.61
N VAL A 281 -2.57 20.87 -14.54
CA VAL A 281 -2.23 22.28 -14.31
C VAL A 281 -3.51 23.04 -14.00
N PHE A 282 -3.51 23.81 -12.92
CA PHE A 282 -4.61 24.69 -12.62
C PHE A 282 -4.56 25.92 -13.56
N GLY A 283 -5.46 25.95 -14.54
CA GLY A 283 -5.47 26.92 -15.62
C GLY A 283 -4.83 26.40 -16.91
N LYS A 284 -4.17 27.28 -17.67
CA LYS A 284 -3.57 26.91 -18.96
C LYS A 284 -2.12 26.46 -18.79
N PRO A 285 -1.79 25.22 -19.14
CA PRO A 285 -0.41 24.74 -19.06
C PRO A 285 0.50 25.43 -20.08
N THR A 286 1.75 25.66 -19.68
CA THR A 286 2.82 26.13 -20.58
C THR A 286 3.23 25.02 -21.55
N GLN A 287 3.92 25.38 -22.64
CA GLN A 287 4.44 24.39 -23.59
C GLN A 287 5.44 23.44 -22.90
N ARG A 288 6.32 23.96 -22.04
CA ARG A 288 7.28 23.13 -21.31
C ARG A 288 6.60 22.11 -20.39
N GLN A 289 5.54 22.48 -19.67
CA GLN A 289 4.77 21.53 -18.84
C GLN A 289 4.17 20.40 -19.70
N ARG A 290 3.62 20.75 -20.88
CA ARG A 290 3.11 19.75 -21.85
C ARG A 290 4.21 18.83 -22.35
N ASP A 291 5.38 19.38 -22.70
CA ASP A 291 6.49 18.60 -23.26
C ASP A 291 7.02 17.60 -22.24
N ILE A 292 7.19 18.02 -20.98
CA ILE A 292 7.63 17.13 -19.90
C ILE A 292 6.56 16.08 -19.59
N TRP A 293 5.29 16.46 -19.52
CA TRP A 293 4.19 15.51 -19.31
C TRP A 293 4.12 14.45 -20.43
N ASN A 294 4.27 14.89 -21.69
CA ASN A 294 4.30 13.97 -22.83
C ASN A 294 5.51 13.03 -22.80
N LEU A 295 6.66 13.52 -22.34
CA LEU A 295 7.86 12.70 -22.16
C LEU A 295 7.66 11.64 -21.08
N GLU A 296 7.08 12.05 -19.93
CA GLU A 296 6.76 11.14 -18.86
C GLU A 296 5.75 10.07 -19.30
N ARG A 297 4.70 10.46 -20.00
CA ARG A 297 3.74 9.51 -20.57
C ARG A 297 4.43 8.50 -21.51
N LYS A 298 5.36 8.93 -22.35
CA LYS A 298 6.14 8.02 -23.21
C LYS A 298 7.01 7.07 -22.40
N SER A 299 7.57 7.54 -21.28
CA SER A 299 8.36 6.73 -20.38
C SER A 299 7.50 5.63 -19.73
N GLN A 300 6.32 5.98 -19.22
CA GLN A 300 5.35 5.03 -18.68
C GLN A 300 4.90 4.01 -19.75
N ASP A 301 4.52 4.47 -20.94
CA ASP A 301 4.11 3.59 -22.05
C ASP A 301 5.24 2.60 -22.44
N ALA A 302 6.50 3.02 -22.38
CA ALA A 302 7.66 2.17 -22.64
C ALA A 302 7.86 1.13 -21.54
N GLY A 303 7.70 1.51 -20.27
CA GLY A 303 7.70 0.60 -19.10
C GLY A 303 6.61 -0.45 -19.24
N PHE A 304 5.38 -0.02 -19.47
CA PHE A 304 4.24 -0.91 -19.67
C PHE A 304 4.46 -1.89 -20.85
N ALA A 305 4.98 -1.42 -21.98
CA ALA A 305 5.26 -2.26 -23.14
C ALA A 305 6.36 -3.30 -22.88
N ALA A 306 7.30 -3.02 -21.97
CA ALA A 306 8.36 -3.93 -21.54
C ALA A 306 7.89 -4.95 -20.49
N ALA A 307 6.77 -4.72 -19.81
CA ALA A 307 6.22 -5.58 -18.78
C ALA A 307 5.56 -6.84 -19.37
N LYS A 308 6.38 -7.73 -19.93
CA LYS A 308 5.93 -8.99 -20.57
C LYS A 308 6.19 -10.18 -19.66
N VAL A 309 5.28 -11.15 -19.70
CA VAL A 309 5.49 -12.44 -19.00
C VAL A 309 6.82 -13.07 -19.42
N GLY A 310 7.63 -13.45 -18.45
CA GLY A 310 8.97 -13.99 -18.63
C GLY A 310 10.09 -12.95 -18.68
N ALA A 311 9.81 -11.69 -18.94
CA ALA A 311 10.81 -10.63 -18.90
C ALA A 311 11.27 -10.36 -17.46
N PRO A 312 12.55 -10.04 -17.19
CA PRO A 312 12.99 -9.67 -15.87
C PRO A 312 12.43 -8.30 -15.47
N CYS A 313 12.10 -8.12 -14.20
CA CYS A 313 11.54 -6.85 -13.67
C CYS A 313 12.41 -5.63 -14.01
N GLU A 314 13.73 -5.79 -14.04
CA GLU A 314 14.65 -4.70 -14.44
C GLU A 314 14.45 -4.19 -15.86
N SER A 315 13.87 -4.99 -16.77
CA SER A 315 13.63 -4.56 -18.16
C SER A 315 12.62 -3.43 -18.26
N VAL A 316 11.66 -3.39 -17.33
CA VAL A 316 10.66 -2.32 -17.24
C VAL A 316 11.35 -1.00 -16.81
N ASP A 317 12.15 -1.04 -15.76
CA ASP A 317 12.94 0.11 -15.29
C ASP A 317 13.89 0.62 -16.39
N ALA A 318 14.56 -0.30 -17.09
CA ALA A 318 15.48 0.06 -18.17
C ALA A 318 14.75 0.74 -19.35
N ALA A 319 13.57 0.26 -19.72
CA ALA A 319 12.79 0.83 -20.82
C ALA A 319 12.28 2.23 -20.48
N ALA A 320 11.71 2.43 -19.30
CA ALA A 320 11.25 3.74 -18.84
C ALA A 320 12.40 4.74 -18.75
N ARG A 321 13.49 4.38 -18.07
CA ARG A 321 14.70 5.24 -17.93
C ARG A 321 15.32 5.60 -19.27
N LYS A 322 15.33 4.68 -20.23
CA LYS A 322 15.88 4.96 -21.55
C LYS A 322 15.20 6.15 -22.22
N VAL A 323 13.87 6.23 -22.18
CA VAL A 323 13.09 7.34 -22.76
C VAL A 323 13.50 8.68 -22.12
N ILE A 324 13.64 8.71 -20.81
CA ILE A 324 14.02 9.89 -20.03
C ILE A 324 15.47 10.31 -20.35
N THR A 325 16.39 9.33 -20.41
CA THR A 325 17.80 9.57 -20.69
C THR A 325 18.04 10.03 -22.13
N ASP A 326 17.35 9.44 -23.11
CA ASP A 326 17.44 9.85 -24.53
C ASP A 326 16.95 11.30 -24.72
N ALA A 327 16.10 11.81 -23.84
CA ALA A 327 15.65 13.20 -23.82
C ALA A 327 16.60 14.15 -23.07
N GLY A 328 17.74 13.66 -22.58
CA GLY A 328 18.78 14.47 -21.93
C GLY A 328 18.61 14.63 -20.43
N PHE A 329 17.75 13.82 -19.77
CA PHE A 329 17.58 13.80 -18.32
C PHE A 329 18.31 12.60 -17.67
N GLY A 330 18.78 12.77 -16.46
CA GLY A 330 19.59 11.77 -15.79
C GLY A 330 21.08 11.87 -16.16
N PRO A 331 21.81 10.78 -16.33
CA PRO A 331 21.46 9.36 -16.29
C PRO A 331 21.31 8.81 -14.86
N ASP A 332 21.00 7.53 -14.76
CA ASP A 332 20.86 6.79 -13.50
C ASP A 332 19.76 7.41 -12.60
N TYR A 333 20.08 7.71 -11.35
CA TYR A 333 19.21 8.36 -10.38
C TYR A 333 19.48 9.86 -10.25
N LYS A 334 20.25 10.43 -11.18
CA LYS A 334 20.55 11.87 -11.17
C LYS A 334 19.35 12.69 -11.58
N VAL A 335 19.18 13.82 -10.90
CA VAL A 335 18.18 14.84 -11.25
C VAL A 335 18.88 16.00 -11.97
N PRO A 336 18.26 16.62 -12.97
CA PRO A 336 16.88 16.34 -13.46
C PRO A 336 16.76 14.95 -14.10
N GLY A 337 15.74 14.18 -13.70
CA GLY A 337 15.53 12.80 -14.19
C GLY A 337 14.72 11.96 -13.23
N LEU A 338 14.80 10.63 -13.38
CA LEU A 338 14.09 9.65 -12.56
C LEU A 338 14.93 9.24 -11.33
N PRO A 339 14.62 9.76 -10.11
CA PRO A 339 15.46 9.54 -8.94
C PRO A 339 15.17 8.25 -8.16
N HIS A 340 14.17 7.47 -8.55
CA HIS A 340 13.76 6.26 -7.85
C HIS A 340 13.47 5.10 -8.82
N ARG A 341 13.01 3.96 -8.33
CA ARG A 341 12.57 2.80 -9.12
C ARG A 341 11.35 3.16 -9.98
N THR A 342 11.17 2.47 -11.09
CA THR A 342 10.03 2.73 -12.01
C THR A 342 8.70 2.25 -11.45
N GLY A 343 8.71 1.27 -10.53
CA GLY A 343 7.47 0.79 -9.91
C GLY A 343 7.73 -0.28 -8.86
N HIS A 344 6.67 -0.69 -8.19
CA HIS A 344 6.68 -1.68 -7.10
C HIS A 344 5.48 -2.61 -7.19
N GLY A 345 5.59 -3.78 -6.55
CA GLY A 345 4.45 -4.65 -6.34
C GLY A 345 3.40 -3.98 -5.45
N ILE A 346 2.13 -4.33 -5.65
CA ILE A 346 0.99 -3.80 -4.90
C ILE A 346 -0.02 -4.90 -4.62
N GLY A 347 -0.75 -4.79 -3.51
CA GLY A 347 -1.78 -5.74 -3.13
C GLY A 347 -2.44 -5.37 -1.81
N LEU A 348 -2.22 -6.14 -0.75
CA LEU A 348 -2.65 -5.80 0.62
C LEU A 348 -1.83 -4.67 1.23
N ASP A 349 -0.58 -4.54 0.81
CA ASP A 349 0.25 -3.37 1.09
C ASP A 349 0.34 -2.51 -0.17
N GLY A 350 0.41 -1.19 -0.03
CA GLY A 350 0.68 -0.28 -1.14
C GLY A 350 2.00 -0.63 -1.81
N HIS A 351 3.04 -0.95 -1.01
CA HIS A 351 4.31 -1.45 -1.52
C HIS A 351 4.50 -2.91 -1.11
N GLU A 352 4.45 -3.82 -2.08
CA GLU A 352 4.77 -5.23 -1.93
C GLU A 352 6.03 -5.61 -2.71
N TRP A 353 6.65 -6.71 -2.33
CA TRP A 353 7.71 -7.33 -3.13
C TRP A 353 7.08 -7.95 -4.40
N THR A 354 7.63 -7.76 -5.62
CA THR A 354 8.97 -7.26 -5.93
C THR A 354 8.86 -5.93 -6.70
N ASN A 355 9.99 -5.35 -7.18
CA ASN A 355 10.02 -4.00 -7.75
C ASN A 355 10.51 -3.99 -9.20
N PHE A 356 10.05 -3.03 -10.00
CA PHE A 356 10.63 -2.64 -11.27
C PHE A 356 11.84 -1.71 -11.02
N VAL A 357 13.00 -2.33 -10.87
CA VAL A 357 14.25 -1.64 -10.51
C VAL A 357 15.45 -2.34 -11.14
N ARG A 358 16.46 -1.58 -11.46
CA ARG A 358 17.76 -2.10 -11.96
C ARG A 358 18.29 -3.24 -11.09
N GLY A 359 18.77 -4.30 -11.72
CA GLY A 359 19.34 -5.48 -11.05
C GLY A 359 18.32 -6.52 -10.59
N ASN A 360 17.02 -6.22 -10.66
CA ASN A 360 15.99 -7.20 -10.31
C ASN A 360 15.74 -8.18 -11.46
N LYS A 361 16.30 -9.36 -11.37
CA LYS A 361 16.18 -10.45 -12.36
C LYS A 361 14.92 -11.30 -12.21
N THR A 362 14.05 -11.02 -11.24
CA THR A 362 12.80 -11.77 -11.04
C THR A 362 11.96 -11.72 -12.31
N PRO A 363 11.58 -12.88 -12.90
CA PRO A 363 10.75 -12.87 -14.09
C PRO A 363 9.31 -12.47 -13.76
N ILE A 364 8.73 -11.63 -14.59
CA ILE A 364 7.31 -11.26 -14.52
C ILE A 364 6.47 -12.50 -14.82
N ARG A 365 5.46 -12.75 -14.01
CA ARG A 365 4.58 -13.93 -14.14
C ARG A 365 3.11 -13.51 -14.03
N PRO A 366 2.18 -14.28 -14.61
CA PRO A 366 0.74 -14.01 -14.48
C PRO A 366 0.30 -13.88 -13.01
N GLY A 367 -0.56 -12.92 -12.74
CA GLY A 367 -1.06 -12.62 -11.40
C GLY A 367 -0.20 -11.64 -10.59
N MET A 368 0.99 -11.28 -11.04
CA MET A 368 1.74 -10.18 -10.44
C MET A 368 1.08 -8.84 -10.77
N CYS A 369 0.96 -7.96 -9.77
CA CYS A 369 0.48 -6.60 -9.92
C CYS A 369 1.56 -5.61 -9.49
N PHE A 370 1.71 -4.55 -10.26
CA PHE A 370 2.73 -3.51 -10.04
C PHE A 370 2.14 -2.13 -10.29
N SER A 371 2.70 -1.12 -9.63
CA SER A 371 2.66 0.25 -10.14
C SER A 371 3.62 0.40 -11.33
N ASP A 372 3.32 1.34 -12.22
CA ASP A 372 4.21 1.80 -13.29
C ASP A 372 4.17 3.32 -13.26
N GLU A 373 5.13 3.90 -12.55
CA GLU A 373 5.15 5.27 -12.07
C GLU A 373 6.52 5.93 -12.24
N PRO A 374 7.12 5.87 -13.45
CA PRO A 374 8.32 6.68 -13.68
C PRO A 374 8.00 8.14 -13.39
N THR A 375 9.02 8.94 -13.11
CA THR A 375 8.85 10.36 -12.80
C THR A 375 10.05 11.17 -13.32
N ILE A 376 9.82 12.44 -13.66
CA ILE A 376 10.88 13.37 -14.03
C ILE A 376 10.91 14.51 -13.02
N VAL A 377 11.89 14.49 -12.14
CA VAL A 377 12.11 15.55 -11.15
C VAL A 377 13.03 16.62 -11.70
N ILE A 378 12.58 17.90 -11.66
CA ILE A 378 13.34 19.06 -12.15
C ILE A 378 13.32 20.16 -11.08
N TYR A 379 14.29 20.16 -10.15
CA TYR A 379 14.31 21.12 -9.04
C TYR A 379 14.44 22.59 -9.50
N LEU A 380 15.26 22.86 -10.52
CA LEU A 380 15.53 24.23 -10.97
C LEU A 380 14.37 24.88 -11.71
N SER A 381 13.52 24.11 -12.34
CA SER A 381 12.29 24.57 -13.01
C SER A 381 11.04 24.30 -12.21
N LEU A 382 11.20 23.69 -11.00
CA LEU A 382 10.10 23.42 -10.07
C LEU A 382 8.98 22.58 -10.71
N ILE A 383 9.36 21.64 -11.58
CA ILE A 383 8.44 20.72 -12.24
C ILE A 383 8.78 19.31 -11.77
N HIS A 384 7.77 18.66 -11.19
CA HIS A 384 7.72 17.22 -11.01
C HIS A 384 6.52 16.73 -11.81
N ILE A 385 6.74 15.81 -12.70
CA ILE A 385 5.70 15.18 -13.51
C ILE A 385 5.95 13.69 -13.52
#